data_f12706e5025dadc9a42e9fc912d0ceb4
#
_entry.id   f12706e5025dadc9a42e9fc912d0ceb4
#
_cell.length_a   1.000
_cell.length_b   1.000
_cell.length_c   1.000
_cell.angle_alpha   90.00
_cell.angle_beta   90.00
_cell.angle_gamma   90.00
#
_symmetry.space_group_name_H-M   'P 1'
#
loop_
_entity.id
_entity.type
_entity.pdbx_description
1 polymer ?
#
loop_
_entity_poly.entity_id
_entity_poly.type
_entity_poly.pdbx_seq_one_letter_code
_entity_poly.pdbx_strand_id
1 'polypeptide(L)'
;MIETELDVLCDVSRRLESAGISFMLTGSVAMNYYAQPRMTRDIDLVVSLNETQAEAFFRLFETEYYFDRQSVADAISRRRMFNLIHNDAVIKVDCVVLKIDAYRQEEFARRRQINLGNFETWIVSREDLVLSKLVWAKDSKSEMQLRDVRNLLSADCDMDYLRSRAKTLKVDEWLKELLVDESHHTKHCRDCSRTFAVAPRR
;
A
#
# COMPACT_ATOMS: atom_id res chain seq x y z
N MET A 1 -0.96 20.02 15.92
CA MET A 1 -2.35 19.49 15.89
C MET A 1 -2.37 18.41 14.82
N ILE A 2 -2.89 17.23 15.11
CA ILE A 2 -3.00 16.11 14.15
C ILE A 2 -4.38 16.22 13.49
N GLU A 3 -4.43 16.52 12.20
CA GLU A 3 -5.68 16.80 11.49
C GLU A 3 -5.82 15.98 10.20
N THR A 4 -4.72 15.50 9.64
CA THR A 4 -4.70 14.81 8.35
C THR A 4 -4.19 13.37 8.46
N GLU A 5 -4.47 12.57 7.43
CA GLU A 5 -3.94 11.21 7.31
C GLU A 5 -2.41 11.19 7.34
N LEU A 6 -1.74 12.19 6.78
CA LEU A 6 -0.28 12.31 6.82
C LEU A 6 0.24 12.64 8.22
N ASP A 7 -0.48 13.45 8.99
CA ASP A 7 -0.10 13.74 10.38
C ASP A 7 -0.20 12.48 11.25
N VAL A 8 -1.30 11.71 11.11
CA VAL A 8 -1.48 10.43 11.81
C VAL A 8 -0.41 9.43 11.38
N LEU A 9 -0.11 9.32 10.08
CA LEU A 9 0.95 8.44 9.59
C LEU A 9 2.31 8.84 10.16
N CYS A 10 2.62 10.13 10.21
CA CYS A 10 3.85 10.65 10.81
C CYS A 10 3.96 10.27 12.29
N ASP A 11 2.90 10.46 13.07
CA ASP A 11 2.86 10.13 14.49
C ASP A 11 3.03 8.62 14.72
N VAL A 12 2.27 7.79 14.01
CA VAL A 12 2.36 6.33 14.12
C VAL A 12 3.76 5.84 13.71
N SER A 13 4.33 6.36 12.61
CA SER A 13 5.67 6.00 12.15
C SER A 13 6.72 6.29 13.22
N ARG A 14 6.71 7.48 13.80
CA ARG A 14 7.65 7.87 14.86
C ARG A 14 7.54 7.01 16.12
N ARG A 15 6.31 6.70 16.55
CA ARG A 15 6.07 5.83 17.70
C ARG A 15 6.60 4.43 17.49
N LEU A 16 6.31 3.82 16.34
CA LEU A 16 6.80 2.49 16.00
C LEU A 16 8.33 2.45 15.90
N GLU A 17 8.95 3.44 15.24
CA GLU A 17 10.41 3.55 15.17
C GLU A 17 11.06 3.72 16.54
N SER A 18 10.51 4.58 17.42
CA SER A 18 11.03 4.80 18.76
C SER A 18 11.03 3.54 19.63
N ALA A 19 10.11 2.62 19.36
CA ALA A 19 10.00 1.33 20.04
C ALA A 19 10.76 0.19 19.35
N GLY A 20 11.45 0.47 18.22
CA GLY A 20 12.15 -0.55 17.43
C GLY A 20 11.19 -1.55 16.77
N ILE A 21 9.92 -1.17 16.56
CA ILE A 21 8.94 -1.99 15.86
C ILE A 21 9.02 -1.71 14.37
N SER A 22 9.48 -2.69 13.60
CA SER A 22 9.56 -2.55 12.15
C SER A 22 8.17 -2.56 11.52
N PHE A 23 7.95 -1.67 10.55
CA PHE A 23 6.68 -1.53 9.84
C PHE A 23 6.88 -1.16 8.37
N MET A 24 5.78 -1.14 7.63
CA MET A 24 5.76 -0.79 6.20
C MET A 24 4.38 -0.23 5.85
N LEU A 25 4.35 0.98 5.27
CA LEU A 25 3.16 1.56 4.68
C LEU A 25 2.77 0.77 3.42
N THR A 26 1.48 0.47 3.28
CA THR A 26 0.93 -0.25 2.14
C THR A 26 -0.42 0.36 1.71
N GLY A 27 -1.24 -0.36 0.96
CA GLY A 27 -2.60 0.04 0.62
C GLY A 27 -2.73 1.29 -0.24
N SER A 28 -3.75 2.08 0.05
CA SER A 28 -4.12 3.22 -0.80
C SER A 28 -3.22 4.44 -0.61
N VAL A 29 -2.71 4.69 0.58
CA VAL A 29 -1.75 5.78 0.82
C VAL A 29 -0.43 5.49 0.11
N ALA A 30 0.05 4.23 0.15
CA ALA A 30 1.24 3.82 -0.62
C ALA A 30 1.01 3.93 -2.13
N MET A 31 -0.19 3.59 -2.63
CA MET A 31 -0.54 3.77 -4.03
C MET A 31 -0.47 5.25 -4.44
N ASN A 32 -0.98 6.17 -3.61
CA ASN A 32 -0.93 7.61 -3.86
C ASN A 32 0.49 8.18 -3.94
N TYR A 33 1.46 7.53 -3.30
CA TYR A 33 2.87 7.89 -3.44
C TYR A 33 3.44 7.49 -4.81
N TYR A 34 3.06 6.33 -5.34
CA TYR A 34 3.65 5.76 -6.56
C TYR A 34 2.93 6.15 -7.85
N ALA A 35 1.64 6.48 -7.79
CA ALA A 35 0.79 6.64 -8.96
C ALA A 35 -0.19 7.81 -8.78
N GLN A 36 -1.16 7.94 -9.69
CA GLN A 36 -2.16 8.99 -9.62
C GLN A 36 -2.95 8.92 -8.30
N PRO A 37 -2.91 9.96 -7.46
CA PRO A 37 -3.58 9.96 -6.17
C PRO A 37 -5.10 9.84 -6.28
N ARG A 38 -5.70 9.13 -5.33
CA ARG A 38 -7.14 9.12 -5.09
C ARG A 38 -7.45 9.33 -3.61
N MET A 39 -8.64 9.79 -3.33
CA MET A 39 -9.07 9.98 -1.94
C MET A 39 -9.07 8.64 -1.19
N THR A 40 -8.49 8.64 -0.01
CA THR A 40 -8.50 7.55 0.97
C THR A 40 -8.47 8.15 2.36
N ARG A 41 -9.09 7.47 3.32
CA ARG A 41 -9.10 7.88 4.73
C ARG A 41 -8.44 6.87 5.64
N ASP A 42 -8.21 5.66 5.15
CA ASP A 42 -7.61 4.59 5.92
C ASP A 42 -6.11 4.53 5.63
N ILE A 43 -5.31 4.36 6.66
CA ILE A 43 -3.87 4.13 6.59
C ILE A 43 -3.64 2.64 6.79
N ASP A 44 -3.02 1.99 5.82
CA ASP A 44 -2.72 0.56 5.88
C ASP A 44 -1.24 0.34 6.20
N LEU A 45 -0.95 -0.36 7.30
CA LEU A 45 0.40 -0.72 7.71
C LEU A 45 0.56 -2.23 7.84
N VAL A 46 1.71 -2.74 7.42
CA VAL A 46 2.20 -4.05 7.88
C VAL A 46 3.15 -3.82 9.04
N VAL A 47 2.93 -4.48 10.17
CA VAL A 47 3.75 -4.32 11.40
C VAL A 47 4.38 -5.64 11.81
N SER A 48 5.68 -5.61 12.12
CA SER A 48 6.40 -6.78 12.64
C SER A 48 6.31 -6.80 14.15
N LEU A 49 5.22 -7.39 14.66
CA LEU A 49 4.92 -7.49 16.09
C LEU A 49 4.89 -8.95 16.56
N ASN A 50 5.35 -9.18 17.78
CA ASN A 50 5.22 -10.43 18.48
C ASN A 50 4.60 -10.22 19.88
N GLU A 51 4.24 -11.31 20.56
CA GLU A 51 3.54 -11.27 21.83
C GLU A 51 4.34 -10.56 22.95
N THR A 52 5.67 -10.64 22.91
CA THR A 52 6.52 -9.98 23.93
C THR A 52 6.55 -8.47 23.79
N GLN A 53 6.18 -7.94 22.63
CA GLN A 53 6.13 -6.51 22.33
C GLN A 53 4.73 -5.91 22.56
N ALA A 54 3.70 -6.73 22.82
CA ALA A 54 2.30 -6.27 22.91
C ALA A 54 2.11 -5.16 23.97
N GLU A 55 2.63 -5.34 25.19
CA GLU A 55 2.50 -4.34 26.25
C GLU A 55 3.23 -3.03 25.93
N ALA A 56 4.41 -3.09 25.30
CA ALA A 56 5.11 -1.90 24.83
C ALA A 56 4.30 -1.17 23.76
N PHE A 57 3.73 -1.92 22.81
CA PHE A 57 2.84 -1.39 21.78
C PHE A 57 1.61 -0.70 22.38
N PHE A 58 0.94 -1.28 23.36
CA PHE A 58 -0.22 -0.67 24.01
C PHE A 58 0.13 0.69 24.63
N ARG A 59 1.24 0.78 25.36
CA ARG A 59 1.69 2.03 25.97
C ARG A 59 2.02 3.15 24.98
N LEU A 60 2.42 2.79 23.76
CA LEU A 60 2.69 3.77 22.71
C LEU A 60 1.42 4.50 22.25
N PHE A 61 0.28 3.80 22.27
CA PHE A 61 -0.93 4.28 21.60
C PHE A 61 -2.11 4.56 22.55
N GLU A 62 -2.17 4.00 23.74
CA GLU A 62 -3.33 4.04 24.65
C GLU A 62 -3.82 5.46 25.02
N THR A 63 -2.98 6.48 24.93
CA THR A 63 -3.35 7.86 25.31
C THR A 63 -4.12 8.57 24.20
N GLU A 64 -3.71 8.40 22.94
CA GLU A 64 -4.20 9.20 21.80
C GLU A 64 -4.93 8.37 20.76
N TYR A 65 -4.95 7.02 20.93
CA TYR A 65 -5.62 6.11 20.01
C TYR A 65 -6.58 5.20 20.76
N TYR A 66 -7.75 5.02 20.17
CA TYR A 66 -8.68 3.98 20.59
C TYR A 66 -8.32 2.65 19.93
N PHE A 67 -8.27 1.58 20.71
CA PHE A 67 -8.17 0.19 20.28
C PHE A 67 -8.61 -0.75 21.40
N ASP A 68 -9.06 -1.95 21.05
CA ASP A 68 -9.37 -2.99 22.02
C ASP A 68 -8.14 -3.87 22.27
N ARG A 69 -7.60 -3.81 23.49
CA ARG A 69 -6.35 -4.52 23.87
C ARG A 69 -6.42 -6.02 23.65
N GLN A 70 -7.58 -6.65 23.94
CA GLN A 70 -7.74 -8.08 23.74
C GLN A 70 -7.74 -8.45 22.25
N SER A 71 -8.46 -7.71 21.44
CA SER A 71 -8.48 -7.89 19.97
C SER A 71 -7.09 -7.72 19.36
N VAL A 72 -6.32 -6.73 19.83
CA VAL A 72 -4.94 -6.53 19.36
C VAL A 72 -4.04 -7.69 19.78
N ALA A 73 -4.12 -8.15 21.03
CA ALA A 73 -3.33 -9.31 21.51
C ALA A 73 -3.65 -10.57 20.69
N ASP A 74 -4.93 -10.85 20.44
CA ASP A 74 -5.37 -11.98 19.62
C ASP A 74 -4.89 -11.84 18.16
N ALA A 75 -4.90 -10.62 17.60
CA ALA A 75 -4.40 -10.35 16.26
C ALA A 75 -2.88 -10.57 16.17
N ILE A 76 -2.11 -10.16 17.17
CA ILE A 76 -0.67 -10.40 17.23
C ILE A 76 -0.37 -11.90 17.26
N SER A 77 -1.02 -12.64 18.17
CA SER A 77 -0.82 -14.08 18.33
C SER A 77 -1.18 -14.87 17.05
N ARG A 78 -2.25 -14.47 16.37
CA ARG A 78 -2.77 -15.15 15.16
C ARG A 78 -2.30 -14.54 13.85
N ARG A 79 -1.44 -13.52 13.87
CA ARG A 79 -0.95 -12.75 12.72
C ARG A 79 -2.09 -12.27 11.82
N ARG A 80 -3.07 -11.61 12.45
CA ARG A 80 -4.24 -11.01 11.81
C ARG A 80 -4.14 -9.49 11.77
N MET A 81 -5.16 -8.85 11.29
CA MET A 81 -5.33 -7.40 11.28
C MET A 81 -6.02 -6.93 12.55
N PHE A 82 -5.63 -5.75 13.02
CA PHE A 82 -6.31 -4.96 14.04
C PHE A 82 -6.28 -3.48 13.64
N ASN A 83 -7.08 -2.65 14.32
CA ASN A 83 -7.21 -1.25 13.99
C ASN A 83 -6.82 -0.37 15.18
N LEU A 84 -6.21 0.78 14.88
CA LEU A 84 -6.09 1.93 15.76
C LEU A 84 -6.97 3.05 15.19
N ILE A 85 -7.60 3.86 16.05
CA ILE A 85 -8.35 5.04 15.63
C ILE A 85 -7.82 6.23 16.43
N HIS A 86 -7.27 7.24 15.75
CA HIS A 86 -6.82 8.45 16.43
C HIS A 86 -8.03 9.17 17.04
N ASN A 87 -7.98 9.50 18.34
CA ASN A 87 -9.13 9.99 19.09
C ASN A 87 -9.70 11.30 18.56
N ASP A 88 -8.84 12.27 18.26
CA ASP A 88 -9.28 13.62 17.82
C ASP A 88 -9.53 13.67 16.31
N ALA A 89 -8.63 13.14 15.49
CA ALA A 89 -8.75 13.18 14.03
C ALA A 89 -9.76 12.17 13.47
N VAL A 90 -10.16 11.15 14.26
CA VAL A 90 -11.05 10.05 13.86
C VAL A 90 -10.56 9.36 12.57
N ILE A 91 -9.24 9.22 12.45
CA ILE A 91 -8.58 8.54 11.34
C ILE A 91 -8.20 7.13 11.77
N LYS A 92 -8.55 6.17 10.92
CA LYS A 92 -8.30 4.74 11.15
C LYS A 92 -6.96 4.32 10.58
N VAL A 93 -6.23 3.51 11.34
CA VAL A 93 -4.98 2.85 10.93
C VAL A 93 -5.19 1.35 11.01
N ASP A 94 -5.19 0.70 9.88
CA ASP A 94 -5.30 -0.75 9.73
C ASP A 94 -3.91 -1.39 9.82
N CYS A 95 -3.64 -2.11 10.91
CA CYS A 95 -2.37 -2.76 11.16
C CYS A 95 -2.47 -4.26 10.88
N VAL A 96 -1.81 -4.72 9.82
CA VAL A 96 -1.69 -6.15 9.50
C VAL A 96 -0.42 -6.69 10.13
N VAL A 97 -0.51 -7.67 11.03
CA VAL A 97 0.66 -8.32 11.61
C VAL A 97 1.38 -9.14 10.53
N LEU A 98 2.69 -8.90 10.38
CA LEU A 98 3.53 -9.55 9.37
C LEU A 98 3.39 -11.09 9.44
N LYS A 99 2.94 -11.67 8.33
CA LYS A 99 2.77 -13.13 8.20
C LYS A 99 4.11 -13.84 8.01
N ILE A 100 4.16 -15.13 8.34
CA ILE A 100 5.38 -15.97 8.26
C ILE A 100 5.62 -16.58 6.88
N ASP A 101 4.67 -16.46 5.94
CA ASP A 101 4.86 -17.02 4.59
C ASP A 101 6.02 -16.31 3.86
N ALA A 102 6.71 -17.07 3.01
CA ALA A 102 7.96 -16.65 2.38
C ALA A 102 7.78 -15.36 1.55
N TYR A 103 6.66 -15.23 0.84
CA TYR A 103 6.42 -14.03 0.03
C TYR A 103 6.22 -12.79 0.89
N ARG A 104 5.43 -12.87 1.97
CA ARG A 104 5.20 -11.73 2.87
C ARG A 104 6.46 -11.28 3.60
N GLN A 105 7.34 -12.22 3.94
CA GLN A 105 8.65 -11.89 4.49
C GLN A 105 9.56 -11.19 3.46
N GLU A 106 9.56 -11.66 2.22
CA GLU A 106 10.29 -11.03 1.12
C GLU A 106 9.75 -9.64 0.80
N GLU A 107 8.44 -9.47 0.65
CA GLU A 107 7.76 -8.18 0.46
C GLU A 107 8.18 -7.17 1.55
N PHE A 108 8.15 -7.60 2.81
CA PHE A 108 8.54 -6.76 3.94
C PHE A 108 10.03 -6.41 3.94
N ALA A 109 10.90 -7.35 3.58
CA ALA A 109 12.34 -7.13 3.47
C ALA A 109 12.69 -6.14 2.33
N ARG A 110 11.91 -6.10 1.27
CA ARG A 110 12.08 -5.20 0.11
C ARG A 110 11.49 -3.79 0.32
N ARG A 111 10.89 -3.50 1.49
CA ARG A 111 10.39 -2.16 1.79
C ARG A 111 11.48 -1.10 1.65
N ARG A 112 11.08 0.11 1.32
CA ARG A 112 11.99 1.24 1.09
C ARG A 112 11.73 2.34 2.10
N GLN A 113 12.78 3.03 2.51
CA GLN A 113 12.64 4.28 3.24
C GLN A 113 12.39 5.42 2.25
N ILE A 114 11.41 6.26 2.55
CA ILE A 114 11.01 7.40 1.73
C ILE A 114 10.79 8.64 2.59
N ASN A 115 10.90 9.80 1.96
CA ASN A 115 10.48 11.07 2.55
C ASN A 115 9.06 11.40 2.10
N LEU A 116 8.16 11.60 3.07
CA LEU A 116 6.80 12.08 2.86
C LEU A 116 6.65 13.47 3.49
N GLY A 117 6.81 14.51 2.67
CA GLY A 117 6.78 15.89 3.16
C GLY A 117 7.95 16.18 4.11
N ASN A 118 7.68 16.20 5.41
CA ASN A 118 8.65 16.57 6.45
C ASN A 118 9.08 15.40 7.36
N PHE A 119 8.76 14.16 7.02
CA PHE A 119 9.16 12.98 7.80
C PHE A 119 9.55 11.81 6.90
N GLU A 120 10.33 10.90 7.46
CA GLU A 120 10.70 9.65 6.82
C GLU A 120 9.77 8.52 7.28
N THR A 121 9.49 7.58 6.38
CA THR A 121 8.72 6.37 6.69
C THR A 121 9.12 5.22 5.78
N TRP A 122 8.70 4.02 6.11
CA TRP A 122 8.93 2.81 5.33
C TRP A 122 7.72 2.50 4.46
N ILE A 123 7.93 2.25 3.17
CA ILE A 123 6.87 1.95 2.21
C ILE A 123 7.14 0.62 1.49
N VAL A 124 6.10 -0.11 1.18
CA VAL A 124 6.15 -1.28 0.29
C VAL A 124 6.76 -0.91 -1.06
N SER A 125 7.52 -1.82 -1.70
CA SER A 125 7.97 -1.58 -3.08
C SER A 125 6.78 -1.47 -4.04
N ARG A 126 6.94 -0.75 -5.15
CA ARG A 126 5.88 -0.61 -6.15
C ARG A 126 5.43 -1.96 -6.67
N GLU A 127 6.37 -2.83 -7.00
CA GLU A 127 6.11 -4.18 -7.52
C GLU A 127 5.33 -5.03 -6.53
N ASP A 128 5.73 -5.00 -5.26
CA ASP A 128 5.03 -5.76 -4.22
C ASP A 128 3.64 -5.19 -3.92
N LEU A 129 3.44 -3.87 -4.05
CA LEU A 129 2.12 -3.26 -3.98
C LEU A 129 1.21 -3.70 -5.14
N VAL A 130 1.74 -3.77 -6.37
CA VAL A 130 1.02 -4.34 -7.52
C VAL A 130 0.57 -5.76 -7.22
N LEU A 131 1.48 -6.62 -6.76
CA LEU A 131 1.19 -8.02 -6.45
C LEU A 131 0.16 -8.17 -5.33
N SER A 132 0.28 -7.38 -4.26
CA SER A 132 -0.67 -7.39 -3.14
C SER A 132 -2.07 -6.95 -3.57
N LYS A 133 -2.17 -5.92 -4.44
CA LYS A 133 -3.45 -5.49 -5.01
C LYS A 133 -4.05 -6.50 -5.98
N LEU A 134 -3.25 -7.22 -6.76
CA LEU A 134 -3.71 -8.31 -7.62
C LEU A 134 -4.26 -9.48 -6.81
N VAL A 135 -3.58 -9.88 -5.73
CA VAL A 135 -4.09 -10.92 -4.81
C VAL A 135 -5.43 -10.50 -4.24
N TRP A 136 -5.55 -9.26 -3.76
CA TRP A 136 -6.82 -8.76 -3.24
C TRP A 136 -7.90 -8.68 -4.32
N ALA A 137 -7.59 -8.19 -5.52
CA ALA A 137 -8.55 -8.13 -6.63
C ALA A 137 -9.09 -9.51 -6.99
N LYS A 138 -8.23 -10.53 -7.04
CA LYS A 138 -8.60 -11.92 -7.30
C LYS A 138 -9.61 -12.43 -6.27
N ASP A 139 -9.36 -12.19 -4.97
CA ASP A 139 -10.19 -12.71 -3.89
C ASP A 139 -11.52 -11.95 -3.76
N SER A 140 -11.51 -10.62 -3.96
CA SER A 140 -12.68 -9.74 -3.79
C SER A 140 -13.41 -9.40 -5.09
N LYS A 141 -12.86 -9.72 -6.27
CA LYS A 141 -13.32 -9.28 -7.60
C LYS A 141 -13.47 -7.75 -7.70
N SER A 142 -12.60 -7.01 -7.04
CA SER A 142 -12.65 -5.55 -6.94
C SER A 142 -12.06 -4.87 -8.15
N GLU A 143 -12.90 -4.22 -8.97
CA GLU A 143 -12.47 -3.40 -10.11
C GLU A 143 -11.61 -2.20 -9.69
N MET A 144 -11.83 -1.67 -8.48
CA MET A 144 -11.03 -0.57 -7.94
C MET A 144 -9.57 -1.00 -7.76
N GLN A 145 -9.33 -2.22 -7.26
CA GLN A 145 -7.98 -2.74 -7.11
C GLN A 145 -7.30 -2.96 -8.47
N LEU A 146 -8.04 -3.41 -9.48
CA LEU A 146 -7.51 -3.56 -10.85
C LEU A 146 -7.17 -2.20 -11.48
N ARG A 147 -7.96 -1.15 -11.21
CA ARG A 147 -7.66 0.22 -11.63
C ARG A 147 -6.39 0.74 -10.96
N ASP A 148 -6.24 0.51 -9.65
CA ASP A 148 -5.04 0.87 -8.90
C ASP A 148 -3.81 0.16 -9.49
N VAL A 149 -3.92 -1.13 -9.85
CA VAL A 149 -2.83 -1.88 -10.50
C VAL A 149 -2.44 -1.27 -11.84
N ARG A 150 -3.41 -0.93 -12.72
CA ARG A 150 -3.11 -0.25 -13.99
C ARG A 150 -2.32 1.05 -13.75
N ASN A 151 -2.76 1.87 -12.81
CA ASN A 151 -2.07 3.11 -12.46
C ASN A 151 -0.63 2.87 -11.97
N LEU A 152 -0.40 1.82 -11.18
CA LEU A 152 0.94 1.47 -10.69
C LEU A 152 1.86 0.95 -11.81
N LEU A 153 1.33 0.20 -12.77
CA LEU A 153 2.06 -0.35 -13.91
C LEU A 153 2.42 0.71 -14.97
N SER A 154 1.76 1.88 -14.99
CA SER A 154 2.02 2.96 -15.95
C SER A 154 3.41 3.59 -15.83
N ALA A 155 4.19 3.29 -14.79
CA ALA A 155 5.57 3.68 -14.60
C ALA A 155 6.50 2.46 -14.65
N ASP A 156 7.81 2.69 -14.79
CA ASP A 156 8.81 1.62 -14.86
C ASP A 156 8.75 0.71 -13.65
N CYS A 157 8.52 -0.57 -13.90
CA CYS A 157 8.50 -1.66 -12.92
C CYS A 157 9.49 -2.74 -13.34
N ASP A 158 10.03 -3.47 -12.36
CA ASP A 158 10.77 -4.70 -12.63
C ASP A 158 9.78 -5.79 -13.08
N MET A 159 9.59 -5.89 -14.39
CA MET A 159 8.64 -6.81 -15.00
C MET A 159 9.05 -8.28 -14.84
N ASP A 160 10.33 -8.59 -14.71
CA ASP A 160 10.81 -9.95 -14.51
C ASP A 160 10.47 -10.42 -13.09
N TYR A 161 10.68 -9.56 -12.10
CA TYR A 161 10.25 -9.79 -10.74
C TYR A 161 8.73 -9.97 -10.67
N LEU A 162 7.96 -9.04 -11.24
CA LEU A 162 6.50 -9.10 -11.24
C LEU A 162 5.98 -10.40 -11.85
N ARG A 163 6.46 -10.80 -13.03
CA ARG A 163 6.05 -12.05 -13.69
C ARG A 163 6.40 -13.29 -12.89
N SER A 164 7.59 -13.31 -12.29
CA SER A 164 8.05 -14.41 -11.46
C SER A 164 7.17 -14.59 -10.23
N ARG A 165 6.93 -13.50 -9.49
CA ARG A 165 6.14 -13.53 -8.25
C ARG A 165 4.64 -13.68 -8.49
N ALA A 166 4.10 -13.11 -9.57
CA ALA A 166 2.70 -13.33 -9.96
C ALA A 166 2.36 -14.81 -10.16
N LYS A 167 3.27 -15.59 -10.77
CA LYS A 167 3.10 -17.06 -10.89
C LYS A 167 3.04 -17.74 -9.53
N THR A 168 3.96 -17.40 -8.61
CA THR A 168 3.99 -17.96 -7.25
C THR A 168 2.70 -17.66 -6.50
N LEU A 169 2.15 -16.45 -6.67
CA LEU A 169 0.92 -15.97 -6.04
C LEU A 169 -0.35 -16.40 -6.80
N LYS A 170 -0.21 -17.05 -7.96
CA LYS A 170 -1.32 -17.49 -8.83
C LYS A 170 -2.20 -16.30 -9.28
N VAL A 171 -1.56 -15.17 -9.64
CA VAL A 171 -2.20 -13.96 -10.19
C VAL A 171 -1.59 -13.55 -11.54
N ASP A 172 -0.82 -14.43 -12.17
CA ASP A 172 -0.14 -14.17 -13.44
C ASP A 172 -1.11 -13.95 -14.62
N GLU A 173 -2.25 -14.64 -14.65
CA GLU A 173 -3.27 -14.40 -15.67
C GLU A 173 -3.88 -13.00 -15.52
N TRP A 174 -4.21 -12.55 -14.29
CA TRP A 174 -4.67 -11.19 -14.02
C TRP A 174 -3.65 -10.13 -14.43
N LEU A 175 -2.38 -10.37 -14.17
CA LEU A 175 -1.31 -9.46 -14.60
C LEU A 175 -1.22 -9.39 -16.13
N LYS A 176 -1.32 -10.53 -16.84
CA LYS A 176 -1.28 -10.57 -18.31
C LYS A 176 -2.45 -9.80 -18.93
N GLU A 177 -3.68 -10.00 -18.44
CA GLU A 177 -4.86 -9.29 -18.93
C GLU A 177 -4.68 -7.77 -18.83
N LEU A 178 -4.20 -7.27 -17.70
CA LEU A 178 -3.98 -5.84 -17.49
C LEU A 178 -2.91 -5.26 -18.43
N LEU A 179 -1.84 -6.00 -18.72
CA LEU A 179 -0.77 -5.56 -19.63
C LEU A 179 -1.22 -5.55 -21.10
N VAL A 180 -2.15 -6.43 -21.49
CA VAL A 180 -2.73 -6.44 -22.85
C VAL A 180 -3.64 -5.23 -23.06
N ASP A 181 -4.48 -4.89 -22.09
CA ASP A 181 -5.37 -3.73 -22.15
C ASP A 181 -4.62 -2.41 -22.33
N GLU A 182 -3.47 -2.23 -21.67
CA GLU A 182 -2.62 -1.03 -21.84
C GLU A 182 -2.05 -0.92 -23.27
N SER A 183 -1.70 -2.04 -23.89
CA SER A 183 -1.15 -2.04 -25.25
C SER A 183 -2.17 -1.58 -26.31
N HIS A 184 -3.47 -1.71 -26.04
CA HIS A 184 -4.55 -1.26 -26.93
C HIS A 184 -4.88 0.23 -26.73
N HIS A 185 -4.79 0.75 -25.49
CA HIS A 185 -5.05 2.17 -25.22
C HIS A 185 -3.96 3.10 -25.76
N THR A 186 -2.69 2.68 -25.73
CA THR A 186 -1.57 3.48 -26.27
C THR A 186 -1.54 3.55 -27.78
N LYS A 187 -2.12 2.60 -28.51
CA LYS A 187 -2.24 2.65 -29.99
C LYS A 187 -3.31 3.63 -30.45
N HIS A 188 -4.39 3.80 -29.73
CA HIS A 188 -5.48 4.71 -30.12
C HIS A 188 -5.14 6.19 -29.93
N CYS A 189 -4.25 6.52 -28.99
CA CYS A 189 -3.83 7.90 -28.74
C CYS A 189 -2.77 8.42 -29.73
N ARG A 190 -2.03 7.52 -30.44
CA ARG A 190 -1.05 7.91 -31.47
C ARG A 190 -1.67 8.24 -32.82
N ASP A 191 -2.89 7.81 -33.12
CA ASP A 191 -3.59 8.10 -34.37
C ASP A 191 -4.36 9.43 -34.34
N CYS A 192 -4.66 9.99 -33.16
CA CYS A 192 -5.33 11.29 -33.03
C CYS A 192 -4.43 12.50 -33.28
N SER A 193 -3.11 12.35 -33.37
CA SER A 193 -2.18 13.47 -33.57
C SER A 193 -1.84 13.78 -35.03
N ARG A 194 -2.52 13.15 -36.02
CA ARG A 194 -2.23 13.32 -37.45
C ARG A 194 -3.22 14.15 -38.26
N THR A 195 -4.19 14.82 -37.65
CA THR A 195 -5.17 15.59 -38.40
C THR A 195 -5.43 16.99 -37.82
N PHE A 196 -4.43 17.86 -37.81
CA PHE A 196 -4.65 19.30 -37.87
C PHE A 196 -3.56 19.96 -38.74
N ALA A 197 -3.68 19.80 -40.02
CA ALA A 197 -2.99 20.67 -40.98
C ALA A 197 -3.80 21.96 -41.08
N VAL A 198 -3.26 23.04 -40.55
CA VAL A 198 -3.82 24.39 -40.72
C VAL A 198 -3.56 24.83 -42.15
N ALA A 199 -4.63 25.08 -42.93
CA ALA A 199 -4.57 25.70 -44.25
C ALA A 199 -4.19 27.20 -44.12
N PRO A 200 -3.33 27.75 -44.99
CA PRO A 200 -2.97 29.17 -44.93
C PRO A 200 -4.12 30.03 -45.45
N ARG A 201 -4.47 31.07 -44.71
CA ARG A 201 -5.36 32.14 -45.14
C ARG A 201 -4.64 33.02 -46.14
N ARG A 202 -5.27 33.22 -47.29
CA ARG A 202 -4.99 34.34 -48.25
C ARG A 202 -5.69 35.61 -47.76
#